data_ad0d4d6242980387b8fdeb9e6ad806e5
#
_entry.id   ad0d4d6242980387b8fdeb9e6ad806e5
#
_cell.length_a   1.000
_cell.length_b   1.000
_cell.length_c   1.000
_cell.angle_alpha   90.00
_cell.angle_beta   90.00
_cell.angle_gamma   90.00
#
_symmetry.space_group_name_H-M   'P 1'
#
loop_
_entity.id
_entity.type
_entity.pdbx_description
1 polymer ?
#
loop_
_entity_poly.entity_id
_entity_poly.type
_entity_poly.pdbx_seq_one_letter_code
_entity_poly.pdbx_strand_id
1 'polypeptide(L)'
;AASESASGTIQINAGDGLSSINIGGQTFSLSQLQSLSSSNPSAAINVAGGTIVLNGFTANSSVGGIPTSGSLSYTYTLNNAQTHSAVGNDDLLLSGIPLSVTDAGGVTTTGSLVVQVIDDVPTAVANTGSLSEGGVLSVLAADGVLTNDTAGADGWVNTGAVVGVVSG
;
A
#
# COMPACT_ATOMS: atom_id res chain seq x y z
N ALA A 1 3.63 -10.83 7.53
CA ALA A 1 3.33 -9.40 7.43
C ALA A 1 1.83 -9.24 7.22
N ALA A 2 1.19 -8.31 7.90
CA ALA A 2 -0.17 -7.92 7.61
C ALA A 2 -0.17 -7.23 6.24
N SER A 3 -1.20 -7.51 5.41
CA SER A 3 -1.38 -6.79 4.15
C SER A 3 -1.65 -5.33 4.47
N GLU A 4 -0.84 -4.42 3.96
CA GLU A 4 -1.05 -2.99 4.11
C GLU A 4 -1.93 -2.47 2.97
N SER A 5 -2.90 -1.64 3.31
CA SER A 5 -3.85 -1.10 2.35
C SER A 5 -3.86 0.42 2.40
N ALA A 6 -3.88 1.03 1.22
CA ALA A 6 -4.05 2.47 1.05
C ALA A 6 -5.23 2.74 0.12
N SER A 7 -6.07 3.71 0.49
CA SER A 7 -7.19 4.13 -0.34
C SER A 7 -6.92 5.52 -0.94
N GLY A 8 -7.44 5.75 -2.13
CA GLY A 8 -7.29 7.02 -2.83
C GLY A 8 -8.36 7.25 -3.87
N THR A 9 -8.22 8.37 -4.58
CA THR A 9 -9.11 8.74 -5.69
C THR A 9 -8.28 9.15 -6.91
N ILE A 10 -8.75 8.74 -8.08
CA ILE A 10 -8.23 9.16 -9.38
C ILE A 10 -9.22 10.15 -9.98
N GLN A 11 -8.73 11.35 -10.33
CA GLN A 11 -9.54 12.34 -11.02
C GLN A 11 -9.53 12.04 -12.52
N ILE A 12 -10.72 11.98 -13.09
CA ILE A 12 -10.97 11.65 -14.49
C ILE A 12 -11.50 12.90 -15.19
N ASN A 13 -10.97 13.18 -16.38
CA ASN A 13 -11.49 14.20 -17.29
C ASN A 13 -11.61 13.60 -18.70
N ALA A 14 -12.81 13.65 -19.27
CA ALA A 14 -13.15 13.17 -20.60
C ALA A 14 -14.12 14.20 -21.23
N GLY A 15 -13.58 15.28 -21.80
CA GLY A 15 -14.33 16.44 -22.26
C GLY A 15 -15.49 16.12 -23.19
N ASP A 16 -15.34 15.11 -24.06
CA ASP A 16 -16.35 14.63 -25.00
C ASP A 16 -17.25 13.52 -24.41
N GLY A 17 -17.16 13.28 -23.10
CA GLY A 17 -17.89 12.24 -22.38
C GLY A 17 -17.06 10.98 -22.15
N LEU A 18 -17.19 10.38 -20.97
CA LEU A 18 -16.49 9.17 -20.59
C LEU A 18 -17.10 7.94 -21.28
N SER A 19 -16.27 7.15 -21.96
CA SER A 19 -16.64 5.85 -22.53
C SER A 19 -16.14 4.69 -21.66
N SER A 20 -14.83 4.67 -21.34
CA SER A 20 -14.23 3.60 -20.57
C SER A 20 -12.95 4.04 -19.86
N ILE A 21 -12.56 3.26 -18.86
CA ILE A 21 -11.29 3.39 -18.17
C ILE A 21 -10.58 2.03 -18.19
N ASN A 22 -9.29 2.02 -18.49
CA ASN A 22 -8.44 0.86 -18.28
C ASN A 22 -7.50 1.15 -17.11
N ILE A 23 -7.37 0.21 -16.16
CA ILE A 23 -6.45 0.28 -15.04
C ILE A 23 -5.81 -1.09 -14.81
N GLY A 24 -4.48 -1.14 -14.77
CA GLY A 24 -3.76 -2.39 -14.58
C GLY A 24 -4.04 -3.44 -15.67
N GLY A 25 -4.42 -3.01 -16.90
CA GLY A 25 -4.80 -3.88 -18.00
C GLY A 25 -6.27 -4.32 -18.03
N GLN A 26 -7.06 -3.98 -16.98
CA GLN A 26 -8.49 -4.29 -16.92
C GLN A 26 -9.31 -3.09 -17.40
N THR A 27 -10.20 -3.29 -18.39
CA THR A 27 -11.08 -2.25 -18.92
C THR A 27 -12.45 -2.30 -18.26
N PHE A 28 -12.96 -1.12 -17.89
CA PHE A 28 -14.28 -0.89 -17.34
C PHE A 28 -15.06 0.06 -18.23
N SER A 29 -16.22 -0.35 -18.72
CA SER A 29 -17.16 0.51 -19.41
C SER A 29 -17.79 1.53 -18.46
N LEU A 30 -18.36 2.60 -18.99
CA LEU A 30 -19.09 3.59 -18.18
C LEU A 30 -20.17 2.94 -17.31
N SER A 31 -20.94 1.99 -17.84
CA SER A 31 -21.98 1.30 -17.09
C SER A 31 -21.42 0.47 -15.93
N GLN A 32 -20.28 -0.19 -16.13
CA GLN A 32 -19.59 -0.90 -15.04
C GLN A 32 -19.08 0.07 -13.96
N LEU A 33 -18.48 1.19 -14.37
CA LEU A 33 -18.02 2.22 -13.42
C LEU A 33 -19.18 2.77 -12.59
N GLN A 34 -20.31 3.09 -13.22
CA GLN A 34 -21.50 3.62 -12.55
C GLN A 34 -22.17 2.60 -11.60
N SER A 35 -21.93 1.31 -11.79
CA SER A 35 -22.42 0.25 -10.90
C SER A 35 -21.52 0.01 -9.67
N LEU A 36 -20.31 0.58 -9.66
CA LEU A 36 -19.37 0.42 -8.54
C LEU A 36 -19.86 1.17 -7.30
N SER A 37 -19.73 0.53 -6.16
CA SER A 37 -19.98 1.11 -4.84
C SER A 37 -19.16 0.37 -3.79
N SER A 38 -19.11 0.86 -2.57
CA SER A 38 -18.46 0.17 -1.45
C SER A 38 -19.09 -1.20 -1.14
N SER A 39 -20.36 -1.41 -1.46
CA SER A 39 -21.04 -2.70 -1.34
C SER A 39 -20.98 -3.55 -2.61
N ASN A 40 -20.53 -3.00 -3.73
CA ASN A 40 -20.35 -3.66 -5.02
C ASN A 40 -19.05 -3.18 -5.68
N PRO A 41 -17.88 -3.47 -5.08
CA PRO A 41 -16.59 -3.09 -5.64
C PRO A 41 -16.24 -3.94 -6.86
N SER A 42 -15.22 -3.55 -7.61
CA SER A 42 -14.67 -4.40 -8.67
C SER A 42 -14.05 -5.68 -8.10
N ALA A 43 -13.85 -6.68 -8.97
CA ALA A 43 -12.89 -7.74 -8.66
C ALA A 43 -11.48 -7.13 -8.42
N ALA A 44 -10.66 -7.83 -7.66
CA ALA A 44 -9.27 -7.44 -7.45
C ALA A 44 -8.47 -7.53 -8.76
N ILE A 45 -7.74 -6.49 -9.08
CA ILE A 45 -6.87 -6.40 -10.26
C ILE A 45 -5.43 -6.57 -9.78
N ASN A 46 -4.72 -7.57 -10.29
CA ASN A 46 -3.31 -7.77 -9.96
C ASN A 46 -2.46 -6.70 -10.63
N VAL A 47 -1.65 -6.02 -9.85
CA VAL A 47 -0.77 -4.94 -10.28
C VAL A 47 0.60 -5.06 -9.60
N ALA A 48 1.53 -4.15 -9.90
CA ALA A 48 2.84 -4.16 -9.27
C ALA A 48 2.74 -4.18 -7.73
N GLY A 49 3.38 -5.17 -7.11
CA GLY A 49 3.49 -5.35 -5.64
C GLY A 49 2.21 -5.77 -4.92
N GLY A 50 1.04 -5.76 -5.59
CA GLY A 50 -0.21 -6.01 -4.88
C GLY A 50 -1.44 -6.12 -5.76
N THR A 51 -2.56 -5.69 -5.21
CA THR A 51 -3.85 -5.65 -5.91
C THR A 51 -4.51 -4.29 -5.76
N ILE A 52 -5.30 -3.89 -6.75
CA ILE A 52 -6.17 -2.72 -6.68
C ILE A 52 -7.63 -3.14 -6.85
N VAL A 53 -8.49 -2.55 -6.05
CA VAL A 53 -9.96 -2.72 -6.11
C VAL A 53 -10.58 -1.34 -6.30
N LEU A 54 -11.50 -1.23 -7.25
CA LEU A 54 -12.25 0.00 -7.49
C LEU A 54 -13.52 -0.02 -6.63
N ASN A 55 -13.72 1.02 -5.82
CA ASN A 55 -14.78 1.05 -4.79
C ASN A 55 -15.97 1.93 -5.18
N GLY A 56 -15.85 2.73 -6.23
CA GLY A 56 -16.94 3.60 -6.68
C GLY A 56 -16.50 4.64 -7.70
N PHE A 57 -17.44 5.09 -8.50
CA PHE A 57 -17.25 6.19 -9.44
C PHE A 57 -18.32 7.26 -9.17
N THR A 58 -17.89 8.51 -9.04
CA THR A 58 -18.78 9.68 -8.86
C THR A 58 -18.54 10.65 -10.01
N ALA A 59 -19.58 10.93 -10.77
CA ALA A 59 -19.53 11.96 -11.80
C ALA A 59 -19.51 13.36 -11.15
N ASN A 60 -18.57 14.21 -11.54
CA ASN A 60 -18.46 15.60 -11.08
C ASN A 60 -19.16 16.55 -12.04
N SER A 61 -19.13 16.26 -13.34
CA SER A 61 -19.89 16.97 -14.38
C SER A 61 -20.37 16.01 -15.45
N SER A 62 -21.46 16.38 -16.14
CA SER A 62 -22.05 15.56 -17.20
C SER A 62 -22.68 16.44 -18.29
N VAL A 63 -22.67 15.97 -19.52
CA VAL A 63 -23.38 16.57 -20.66
C VAL A 63 -24.27 15.50 -21.27
N GLY A 64 -25.56 15.81 -21.38
CA GLY A 64 -26.54 14.84 -21.90
C GLY A 64 -26.63 13.54 -21.09
N GLY A 65 -26.32 13.59 -19.78
CA GLY A 65 -26.29 12.40 -18.92
C GLY A 65 -24.98 11.57 -18.99
N ILE A 66 -24.06 11.94 -19.84
CA ILE A 66 -22.75 11.28 -19.96
C ILE A 66 -21.73 12.06 -19.13
N PRO A 67 -21.03 11.45 -18.15
CA PRO A 67 -20.00 12.11 -17.37
C PRO A 67 -18.88 12.66 -18.27
N THR A 68 -18.54 13.92 -18.07
CA THR A 68 -17.38 14.58 -18.69
C THR A 68 -16.20 14.73 -17.71
N SER A 69 -16.49 14.60 -16.42
CA SER A 69 -15.46 14.43 -15.38
C SER A 69 -16.00 13.64 -14.21
N GLY A 70 -15.10 13.05 -13.42
CA GLY A 70 -15.48 12.26 -12.26
C GLY A 70 -14.30 11.86 -11.39
N SER A 71 -14.62 11.25 -10.27
CA SER A 71 -13.68 10.71 -9.30
C SER A 71 -13.87 9.19 -9.20
N LEU A 72 -12.82 8.42 -9.41
CA LEU A 72 -12.79 6.97 -9.25
C LEU A 72 -12.07 6.64 -7.93
N SER A 73 -12.77 6.07 -6.97
CA SER A 73 -12.20 5.64 -5.70
C SER A 73 -11.63 4.22 -5.80
N TYR A 74 -10.51 4.00 -5.14
CA TYR A 74 -9.84 2.71 -5.13
C TYR A 74 -9.22 2.39 -3.76
N THR A 75 -8.94 1.11 -3.54
CA THR A 75 -8.07 0.61 -2.48
C THR A 75 -6.96 -0.23 -3.12
N TYR A 76 -5.73 0.13 -2.84
CA TYR A 76 -4.56 -0.68 -3.15
C TYR A 76 -4.19 -1.50 -1.92
N THR A 77 -3.85 -2.78 -2.11
CA THR A 77 -3.37 -3.67 -1.05
C THR A 77 -2.04 -4.27 -1.46
N LEU A 78 -1.01 -4.05 -0.64
CA LEU A 78 0.30 -4.67 -0.78
C LEU A 78 0.20 -6.15 -0.36
N ASN A 79 0.55 -7.08 -1.24
CA ASN A 79 0.37 -8.51 -0.97
C ASN A 79 1.60 -9.19 -0.38
N ASN A 80 2.79 -8.61 -0.61
CA ASN A 80 4.06 -9.17 -0.15
C ASN A 80 4.96 -8.07 0.40
N ALA A 81 5.75 -8.40 1.41
CA ALA A 81 6.84 -7.54 1.86
C ALA A 81 7.77 -7.20 0.68
N GLN A 82 8.19 -5.95 0.61
CA GLN A 82 9.12 -5.48 -0.42
C GLN A 82 10.53 -5.50 0.15
N THR A 83 11.51 -5.80 -0.71
CA THR A 83 12.91 -5.77 -0.30
C THR A 83 13.43 -4.34 -0.41
N HIS A 84 13.84 -3.79 0.71
CA HIS A 84 14.52 -2.49 0.79
C HIS A 84 16.03 -2.74 0.72
N SER A 85 16.76 -2.00 -0.12
CA SER A 85 18.17 -2.26 -0.43
C SER A 85 19.15 -1.44 0.39
N ALA A 86 18.70 -0.34 0.96
CA ALA A 86 19.51 0.52 1.81
C ALA A 86 19.26 0.24 3.31
N VAL A 87 20.25 0.52 4.13
CA VAL A 87 20.12 0.45 5.58
C VAL A 87 19.47 1.74 6.08
N GLY A 88 18.34 1.63 6.74
CA GLY A 88 17.59 2.76 7.25
C GLY A 88 16.28 2.98 6.47
N ASN A 89 15.79 4.21 6.48
CA ASN A 89 14.56 4.59 5.78
C ASN A 89 14.81 4.62 4.25
N ASP A 90 14.36 3.58 3.55
CA ASP A 90 14.53 3.40 2.09
C ASP A 90 13.17 3.21 1.43
N ASP A 91 12.48 4.30 1.16
CA ASP A 91 11.19 4.28 0.49
C ASP A 91 11.31 3.73 -0.94
N LEU A 92 10.52 2.72 -1.27
CA LEU A 92 10.48 2.08 -2.57
C LEU A 92 9.33 2.63 -3.42
N LEU A 93 9.62 3.06 -4.64
CA LEU A 93 8.61 3.36 -5.64
C LEU A 93 8.37 2.11 -6.51
N LEU A 94 7.18 1.57 -6.45
CA LEU A 94 6.77 0.47 -7.33
C LEU A 94 6.53 0.98 -8.75
N SER A 95 6.68 0.08 -9.73
CA SER A 95 6.36 0.39 -11.13
C SER A 95 4.94 0.93 -11.26
N GLY A 96 4.78 2.00 -12.01
CA GLY A 96 3.49 2.65 -12.20
C GLY A 96 2.43 1.71 -12.74
N ILE A 97 1.26 1.72 -12.11
CA ILE A 97 0.08 0.99 -12.58
C ILE A 97 -0.46 1.73 -13.81
N PRO A 98 -0.49 1.12 -15.00
CA PRO A 98 -0.94 1.80 -16.21
C PRO A 98 -2.42 2.16 -16.09
N LEU A 99 -2.74 3.37 -16.50
CA LEU A 99 -4.09 3.93 -16.53
C LEU A 99 -4.35 4.55 -17.90
N SER A 100 -5.53 4.32 -18.45
CA SER A 100 -6.00 5.07 -19.60
C SER A 100 -7.48 5.38 -19.52
N VAL A 101 -7.87 6.50 -20.09
CA VAL A 101 -9.24 6.99 -20.17
C VAL A 101 -9.58 7.17 -21.63
N THR A 102 -10.67 6.57 -22.08
CA THR A 102 -11.20 6.70 -23.44
C THR A 102 -12.51 7.48 -23.39
N ASP A 103 -12.62 8.52 -24.21
CA ASP A 103 -13.84 9.31 -24.34
C ASP A 103 -14.84 8.73 -25.34
N ALA A 104 -16.02 9.34 -25.47
CA ALA A 104 -17.06 8.93 -26.39
C ALA A 104 -16.68 9.14 -27.87
N GLY A 105 -15.70 10.00 -28.16
CA GLY A 105 -15.11 10.18 -29.49
C GLY A 105 -14.08 9.12 -29.87
N GLY A 106 -13.71 8.24 -28.93
CA GLY A 106 -12.70 7.20 -29.12
C GLY A 106 -11.27 7.68 -28.87
N VAL A 107 -11.07 8.90 -28.38
CA VAL A 107 -9.74 9.40 -28.04
C VAL A 107 -9.32 8.84 -26.69
N THR A 108 -8.09 8.32 -26.62
CA THR A 108 -7.54 7.72 -25.39
C THR A 108 -6.37 8.54 -24.86
N THR A 109 -6.45 8.87 -23.58
CA THR A 109 -5.35 9.51 -22.81
C THR A 109 -4.80 8.51 -21.81
N THR A 110 -3.46 8.46 -21.66
CA THR A 110 -2.77 7.54 -20.78
C THR A 110 -2.14 8.25 -19.60
N GLY A 111 -2.02 7.53 -18.49
CA GLY A 111 -1.35 7.96 -17.27
C GLY A 111 -0.87 6.76 -16.47
N SER A 112 -0.44 7.01 -15.24
CA SER A 112 -0.06 5.94 -14.32
C SER A 112 -0.36 6.34 -12.89
N LEU A 113 -0.71 5.35 -12.06
CA LEU A 113 -0.78 5.46 -10.62
C LEU A 113 0.51 4.87 -10.03
N VAL A 114 1.28 5.69 -9.33
CA VAL A 114 2.51 5.25 -8.67
C VAL A 114 2.18 4.94 -7.21
N VAL A 115 2.67 3.80 -6.73
CA VAL A 115 2.56 3.38 -5.32
C VAL A 115 3.93 3.53 -4.68
N GLN A 116 3.99 4.28 -3.58
CA GLN A 116 5.15 4.36 -2.72
C GLN A 116 4.96 3.41 -1.54
N VAL A 117 5.92 2.54 -1.32
CA VAL A 117 6.02 1.69 -0.12
C VAL A 117 7.02 2.35 0.80
N ILE A 118 6.55 2.72 1.98
CA ILE A 118 7.38 3.36 3.01
C ILE A 118 8.03 2.27 3.83
N ASP A 119 9.35 2.33 3.96
CA ASP A 119 10.11 1.42 4.83
C ASP A 119 9.83 1.73 6.30
N ASP A 120 9.65 0.72 7.12
CA ASP A 120 9.59 0.86 8.56
C ASP A 120 10.87 0.37 9.23
N VAL A 121 11.50 1.25 9.95
CA VAL A 121 12.77 1.00 10.64
C VAL A 121 12.51 0.34 11.99
N PRO A 122 13.17 -0.79 12.33
CA PRO A 122 13.06 -1.36 13.67
C PRO A 122 13.58 -0.38 14.73
N THR A 123 12.94 -0.36 15.87
CA THR A 123 13.32 0.51 16.99
C THR A 123 13.79 -0.33 18.17
N ALA A 124 15.03 -0.09 18.61
CA ALA A 124 15.58 -0.70 19.81
C ALA A 124 15.53 0.29 20.98
N VAL A 125 15.01 -0.16 22.10
CA VAL A 125 14.92 0.61 23.36
C VAL A 125 15.89 0.01 24.38
N ALA A 126 16.72 0.86 24.98
CA ALA A 126 17.72 0.41 25.96
C ALA A 126 17.06 -0.25 27.18
N ASN A 127 17.60 -1.40 27.58
CA ASN A 127 17.22 -2.11 28.79
C ASN A 127 18.31 -1.95 29.85
N THR A 128 17.91 -1.89 31.09
CA THR A 128 18.85 -1.81 32.23
C THR A 128 18.55 -2.91 33.27
N GLY A 129 19.60 -3.46 33.85
CA GLY A 129 19.50 -4.39 34.95
C GLY A 129 20.52 -4.05 36.01
N SER A 130 20.27 -4.41 37.27
CA SER A 130 21.21 -4.22 38.37
C SER A 130 21.33 -5.50 39.17
N LEU A 131 22.51 -5.78 39.66
CA LEU A 131 22.78 -6.89 40.60
C LEU A 131 23.84 -6.46 41.61
N SER A 132 23.79 -7.05 42.79
CA SER A 132 24.84 -6.91 43.77
C SER A 132 26.04 -7.81 43.46
N GLU A 133 27.21 -7.45 43.94
CA GLU A 133 28.42 -8.27 43.78
C GLU A 133 28.16 -9.71 44.24
N GLY A 134 28.56 -10.67 43.39
CA GLY A 134 28.31 -12.11 43.59
C GLY A 134 26.88 -12.57 43.35
N GLY A 135 25.98 -11.67 42.92
CA GLY A 135 24.61 -12.00 42.52
C GLY A 135 24.52 -12.55 41.09
N VAL A 136 23.35 -13.07 40.77
CA VAL A 136 23.00 -13.49 39.41
C VAL A 136 21.73 -12.73 38.97
N LEU A 137 21.81 -12.04 37.84
CA LEU A 137 20.64 -11.45 37.22
C LEU A 137 20.01 -12.49 36.26
N SER A 138 18.79 -12.92 36.58
CA SER A 138 18.01 -13.81 35.73
C SER A 138 16.75 -13.09 35.27
N VAL A 139 16.58 -12.93 33.97
CA VAL A 139 15.40 -12.29 33.36
C VAL A 139 14.70 -13.33 32.52
N LEU A 140 13.39 -13.47 32.69
CA LEU A 140 12.59 -14.37 31.88
C LEU A 140 12.54 -13.87 30.41
N ALA A 141 12.39 -14.76 29.46
CA ALA A 141 12.30 -14.39 28.05
C ALA A 141 11.14 -13.42 27.77
N ALA A 142 10.04 -13.52 28.54
CA ALA A 142 8.90 -12.60 28.45
C ALA A 142 9.22 -11.16 28.89
N ASP A 143 10.26 -10.99 29.73
CA ASP A 143 10.72 -9.69 30.26
C ASP A 143 12.13 -9.36 29.74
N GLY A 144 12.57 -10.06 28.68
CA GLY A 144 13.90 -9.96 28.10
C GLY A 144 14.15 -8.67 27.33
N VAL A 145 15.35 -8.56 26.80
CA VAL A 145 15.84 -7.34 26.12
C VAL A 145 15.05 -6.90 24.89
N LEU A 146 14.20 -7.75 24.34
CA LEU A 146 13.35 -7.42 23.17
C LEU A 146 11.92 -7.00 23.53
N THR A 147 11.58 -6.94 24.82
CA THR A 147 10.18 -6.73 25.26
C THR A 147 9.64 -5.35 24.90
N ASN A 148 10.48 -4.34 24.88
CA ASN A 148 10.17 -2.95 24.57
C ASN A 148 10.65 -2.51 23.18
N ASP A 149 11.21 -3.44 22.40
CA ASP A 149 11.66 -3.19 21.04
C ASP A 149 10.53 -3.46 20.01
N THR A 150 10.61 -2.81 18.87
CA THR A 150 9.72 -3.07 17.73
C THR A 150 10.52 -3.55 16.53
N ALA A 151 10.06 -4.65 15.93
CA ALA A 151 10.73 -5.27 14.80
C ALA A 151 10.41 -4.62 13.44
N GLY A 152 9.39 -3.77 13.39
CA GLY A 152 8.82 -3.30 12.15
C GLY A 152 7.95 -4.36 11.45
N ALA A 153 7.48 -4.08 10.23
CA ALA A 153 6.59 -4.93 9.45
C ALA A 153 7.24 -6.26 9.04
N ASP A 154 8.55 -6.28 8.84
CA ASP A 154 9.31 -7.47 8.45
C ASP A 154 9.48 -8.48 9.60
N GLY A 155 9.20 -8.08 10.82
CA GLY A 155 9.33 -8.92 12.01
C GLY A 155 10.79 -9.18 12.41
N TRP A 156 10.97 -10.02 13.43
CA TRP A 156 12.30 -10.43 13.89
C TRP A 156 12.90 -11.49 12.95
N VAL A 157 14.19 -11.35 12.62
CA VAL A 157 14.94 -12.45 11.96
C VAL A 157 15.00 -13.64 12.93
N ASN A 158 14.66 -14.83 12.46
CA ASN A 158 14.57 -16.06 13.27
C ASN A 158 15.88 -16.45 14.00
N THR A 159 17.02 -15.88 13.61
CA THR A 159 18.32 -16.12 14.22
C THR A 159 19.06 -14.79 14.40
N GLY A 160 18.89 -14.14 15.54
CA GLY A 160 19.78 -13.05 15.92
C GLY A 160 19.16 -11.65 15.98
N ALA A 161 17.95 -11.53 16.50
CA ALA A 161 17.44 -10.22 16.92
C ALA A 161 18.36 -9.59 18.00
N VAL A 162 19.12 -10.42 18.74
CA VAL A 162 20.19 -9.99 19.64
C VAL A 162 21.54 -10.45 19.06
N VAL A 163 22.32 -9.52 18.54
CA VAL A 163 23.64 -9.78 17.98
C VAL A 163 24.69 -9.10 18.86
N GLY A 164 25.35 -9.89 19.66
CA GLY A 164 26.50 -9.48 20.50
C GLY A 164 26.12 -9.08 21.91
N VAL A 165 26.72 -9.79 22.84
CA VAL A 165 26.80 -9.43 24.24
C VAL A 165 28.26 -9.09 24.51
N VAL A 166 28.55 -7.84 24.90
CA VAL A 166 29.91 -7.45 25.29
C VAL A 166 30.07 -7.84 26.74
N SER A 167 31.07 -8.68 27.06
CA SER A 167 31.49 -8.93 28.41
C SER A 167 32.15 -7.68 28.99
N GLY A 168 31.67 -7.21 30.13
CA GLY A 168 32.31 -6.14 30.92
C GLY A 168 33.57 -6.61 31.61
#